data_dbb205c3bcf6bb304d4a2b9a514759ba
#
_entry.id   dbb205c3bcf6bb304d4a2b9a514759ba
#
_cell.length_a   1.000
_cell.length_b   1.000
_cell.length_c   1.000
_cell.angle_alpha   90.00
_cell.angle_beta   90.00
_cell.angle_gamma   90.00
#
_symmetry.space_group_name_H-M   'P 1'
#
loop_
_entity.id
_entity.type
_entity.pdbx_description
1 polymer ?
#
loop_
_entity_poly.entity_id
_entity_poly.type
_entity_poly.pdbx_seq_one_letter_code
_entity_poly.pdbx_strand_id
1 'polypeptide(L)'
;SSFVGASDVYKRQTLYCDANGDFRGHDDKVYTNNTWKNYSTFSLWDTYRTLHPLFTIIKPQYVSDLVNSMLSIYDQQEKLPIWPLIGGETDQMPGYSAVPIIADAYLKGFTGFDADRAYRYMVASSVYEKQNGVPYVLEKGYIPCDKVREATSIAMEYAADDWGIALMAKKMGKTEDYQNYLKRGKYYTQYFDKDINFIRPKMNDGSWRTPYDPIQSIHSVGDFCEGNGWHYTFFVPQHPEGLIELMGGDAPFISKLDSLFLVEGELGENASPDISGLIGMYAHGNEPSHHVTYLYPYAGEQWKTAEKVRYIQDVFYTDQPEGIIGNEDLSLIHISEPTRLALIS
;
A
#
# COMPACT_ATOMS: atom_id res chain seq x y z
N SER A 1 0.64 -27.29 -11.34
CA SER A 1 0.45 -26.27 -12.39
C SER A 1 -0.99 -25.75 -12.51
N SER A 2 -2.00 -26.44 -12.02
CA SER A 2 -3.40 -25.98 -12.05
C SER A 2 -3.76 -25.05 -10.88
N PHE A 3 -3.08 -25.15 -9.75
CA PHE A 3 -3.29 -24.25 -8.60
C PHE A 3 -2.77 -22.83 -8.85
N VAL A 4 -1.63 -22.70 -9.53
CA VAL A 4 -1.05 -21.39 -9.92
C VAL A 4 -1.98 -20.62 -10.88
N GLY A 5 -2.72 -21.33 -11.74
CA GLY A 5 -3.70 -20.69 -12.63
C GLY A 5 -4.96 -20.19 -11.94
N ALA A 6 -5.38 -20.76 -10.82
CA ALA A 6 -6.57 -20.34 -10.09
C ALA A 6 -6.30 -19.07 -9.24
N SER A 7 -5.15 -19.03 -8.59
CA SER A 7 -4.72 -17.87 -7.80
C SER A 7 -4.47 -16.63 -8.67
N ASP A 8 -3.92 -16.82 -9.84
CA ASP A 8 -3.73 -15.77 -10.86
C ASP A 8 -5.05 -15.15 -11.36
N VAL A 9 -6.14 -15.89 -11.28
CA VAL A 9 -7.47 -15.42 -11.71
C VAL A 9 -8.14 -14.54 -10.65
N TYR A 10 -7.89 -14.82 -9.37
CA TYR A 10 -8.56 -14.11 -8.27
C TYR A 10 -7.96 -12.74 -7.97
N LYS A 11 -6.68 -12.53 -8.20
CA LYS A 11 -5.96 -11.31 -7.79
C LYS A 11 -5.41 -10.48 -8.95
N ARG A 12 -5.52 -10.97 -10.16
CA ARG A 12 -5.44 -10.12 -11.32
C ARG A 12 -6.83 -9.51 -11.51
N GLN A 13 -6.86 -8.20 -11.66
CA GLN A 13 -8.07 -7.47 -11.99
C GLN A 13 -8.81 -8.25 -13.08
N THR A 14 -9.99 -8.71 -12.71
CA THR A 14 -10.80 -9.54 -13.62
C THR A 14 -11.45 -8.65 -14.65
N LEU A 15 -11.36 -9.02 -15.92
CA LEU A 15 -12.16 -8.40 -16.96
C LEU A 15 -13.63 -8.54 -16.59
N TYR A 16 -14.31 -7.42 -16.39
CA TYR A 16 -15.67 -7.36 -15.87
C TYR A 16 -16.56 -6.56 -16.82
N CYS A 17 -16.69 -7.07 -18.03
CA CYS A 17 -17.64 -6.59 -19.03
C CYS A 17 -17.96 -7.71 -20.02
N ASP A 18 -19.15 -7.66 -20.58
CA ASP A 18 -19.58 -8.55 -21.65
C ASP A 18 -18.90 -8.21 -22.99
N ALA A 19 -19.09 -9.06 -23.99
CA ALA A 19 -18.51 -8.87 -25.33
C ALA A 19 -18.99 -7.58 -26.03
N ASN A 20 -20.19 -7.10 -25.69
CA ASN A 20 -20.77 -5.84 -26.18
C ASN A 20 -20.39 -4.62 -25.31
N GLY A 21 -19.54 -4.80 -24.29
CA GLY A 21 -19.12 -3.73 -23.39
C GLY A 21 -20.05 -3.45 -22.22
N ASP A 22 -21.09 -4.27 -21.99
CA ASP A 22 -21.99 -4.09 -20.86
C ASP A 22 -21.34 -4.60 -19.57
N PHE A 23 -21.56 -3.88 -18.47
CA PHE A 23 -21.15 -4.30 -17.13
C PHE A 23 -22.10 -3.74 -16.06
N ARG A 24 -22.22 -4.47 -14.93
CA ARG A 24 -22.97 -4.01 -13.77
C ARG A 24 -22.09 -3.12 -12.91
N GLY A 25 -22.56 -1.92 -12.59
CA GLY A 25 -21.87 -1.00 -11.68
C GLY A 25 -22.10 -1.33 -10.19
N HIS A 26 -21.35 -0.67 -9.32
CA HIS A 26 -21.49 -0.77 -7.85
C HIS A 26 -22.82 -0.20 -7.33
N ASP A 27 -23.56 0.53 -8.15
CA ASP A 27 -24.92 1.03 -7.88
C ASP A 27 -26.03 0.12 -8.45
N ASP A 28 -25.68 -1.10 -8.82
CA ASP A 28 -26.56 -2.12 -9.39
C ASP A 28 -27.14 -1.79 -10.79
N LYS A 29 -26.70 -0.71 -11.41
CA LYS A 29 -27.13 -0.35 -12.79
C LYS A 29 -26.24 -0.99 -13.85
N VAL A 30 -26.80 -1.19 -15.02
CA VAL A 30 -26.06 -1.66 -16.19
C VAL A 30 -25.52 -0.46 -16.96
N TYR A 31 -24.23 -0.50 -17.23
CA TYR A 31 -23.50 0.47 -18.04
C TYR A 31 -22.99 -0.19 -19.30
N THR A 32 -22.92 0.56 -20.38
CA THR A 32 -22.31 0.12 -21.65
C THR A 32 -21.10 1.00 -21.95
N ASN A 33 -19.96 0.39 -22.21
CA ASN A 33 -18.76 1.09 -22.61
C ASN A 33 -17.97 0.32 -23.67
N ASN A 34 -17.69 0.98 -24.78
CA ASN A 34 -16.96 0.40 -25.91
C ASN A 34 -15.61 1.10 -26.17
N THR A 35 -15.20 2.02 -25.30
CA THR A 35 -13.98 2.81 -25.47
C THR A 35 -12.79 2.27 -24.69
N TRP A 36 -13.06 1.56 -23.59
CA TRP A 36 -12.08 0.89 -22.73
C TRP A 36 -12.71 -0.36 -22.12
N LYS A 37 -11.91 -1.28 -21.64
CA LYS A 37 -12.37 -2.51 -20.97
C LYS A 37 -12.55 -2.28 -19.51
N ASN A 38 -13.72 -2.66 -18.95
CA ASN A 38 -13.97 -2.56 -17.53
C ASN A 38 -13.38 -3.75 -16.78
N TYR A 39 -12.72 -3.45 -15.65
CA TYR A 39 -12.12 -4.40 -14.75
C TYR A 39 -12.72 -4.26 -13.36
N SER A 40 -12.70 -5.35 -12.58
CA SER A 40 -13.10 -5.39 -11.18
C SER A 40 -12.18 -6.30 -10.39
N THR A 41 -12.52 -6.56 -9.13
CA THR A 41 -11.73 -7.41 -8.22
C THR A 41 -10.35 -6.79 -7.98
N PHE A 42 -10.36 -5.55 -7.49
CA PHE A 42 -9.16 -4.82 -7.17
C PHE A 42 -8.77 -5.01 -5.71
N SER A 43 -7.64 -5.64 -5.45
CA SER A 43 -6.96 -5.65 -4.15
C SER A 43 -5.92 -4.52 -4.08
N LEU A 44 -6.40 -3.27 -4.03
CA LEU A 44 -5.55 -2.12 -4.31
C LEU A 44 -4.48 -1.88 -3.24
N TRP A 45 -4.76 -2.20 -1.98
CA TRP A 45 -3.78 -2.12 -0.89
C TRP A 45 -2.54 -2.97 -1.16
N ASP A 46 -2.72 -4.12 -1.82
CA ASP A 46 -1.64 -5.01 -2.19
C ASP A 46 -0.96 -4.55 -3.48
N THR A 47 -1.78 -4.31 -4.52
CA THR A 47 -1.30 -4.19 -5.90
C THR A 47 -0.69 -2.84 -6.23
N TYR A 48 -0.98 -1.77 -5.47
CA TYR A 48 -0.35 -0.46 -5.69
C TYR A 48 1.16 -0.49 -5.45
N ARG A 49 1.63 -1.41 -4.59
CA ARG A 49 3.03 -1.51 -4.16
C ARG A 49 3.95 -1.89 -5.30
N THR A 50 3.51 -2.82 -6.15
CA THR A 50 4.36 -3.30 -7.27
C THR A 50 3.60 -3.72 -8.51
N LEU A 51 2.45 -4.38 -8.43
CA LEU A 51 1.77 -4.93 -9.62
C LEU A 51 1.37 -3.84 -10.61
N HIS A 52 0.68 -2.78 -10.16
CA HIS A 52 0.30 -1.67 -11.02
C HIS A 52 1.53 -0.91 -11.56
N PRO A 53 2.54 -0.57 -10.75
CA PRO A 53 3.81 -0.04 -11.25
C PRO A 53 4.48 -0.94 -12.29
N LEU A 54 4.49 -2.26 -12.08
CA LEU A 54 5.05 -3.22 -13.03
C LEU A 54 4.27 -3.23 -14.35
N PHE A 55 2.94 -3.13 -14.31
CA PHE A 55 2.13 -3.05 -15.53
C PHE A 55 2.48 -1.85 -16.40
N THR A 56 2.95 -0.75 -15.82
CA THR A 56 3.42 0.40 -16.61
C THR A 56 4.62 0.06 -17.50
N ILE A 57 5.34 -1.03 -17.19
CA ILE A 57 6.53 -1.49 -17.92
C ILE A 57 6.19 -2.66 -18.84
N ILE A 58 5.57 -3.73 -18.30
CA ILE A 58 5.40 -5.00 -19.03
C ILE A 58 4.03 -5.15 -19.72
N LYS A 59 3.03 -4.38 -19.30
CA LYS A 59 1.64 -4.43 -19.80
C LYS A 59 1.02 -3.03 -19.92
N PRO A 60 1.73 -2.05 -20.54
CA PRO A 60 1.29 -0.65 -20.59
C PRO A 60 -0.10 -0.45 -21.22
N GLN A 61 -0.53 -1.38 -22.09
CA GLN A 61 -1.83 -1.32 -22.74
C GLN A 61 -3.03 -1.47 -21.78
N TYR A 62 -2.83 -2.01 -20.57
CA TYR A 62 -3.90 -2.17 -19.57
C TYR A 62 -4.05 -0.96 -18.64
N VAL A 63 -3.00 -0.16 -18.46
CA VAL A 63 -2.92 0.88 -17.42
C VAL A 63 -4.09 1.85 -17.52
N SER A 64 -4.38 2.36 -18.70
CA SER A 64 -5.47 3.33 -18.91
C SER A 64 -6.85 2.73 -18.64
N ASP A 65 -7.08 1.49 -19.05
CA ASP A 65 -8.35 0.79 -18.83
C ASP A 65 -8.58 0.52 -17.33
N LEU A 66 -7.52 0.15 -16.59
CA LEU A 66 -7.58 -0.03 -15.14
C LEU A 66 -7.91 1.28 -14.43
N VAL A 67 -7.26 2.38 -14.80
CA VAL A 67 -7.57 3.70 -14.24
C VAL A 67 -9.00 4.10 -14.58
N ASN A 68 -9.45 3.96 -15.82
CA ASN A 68 -10.83 4.27 -16.22
C ASN A 68 -11.86 3.45 -15.44
N SER A 69 -11.56 2.17 -15.15
CA SER A 69 -12.42 1.33 -14.29
C SER A 69 -12.54 1.91 -12.88
N MET A 70 -11.43 2.36 -12.28
CA MET A 70 -11.45 3.02 -10.96
C MET A 70 -12.25 4.33 -10.98
N LEU A 71 -12.13 5.13 -12.05
CA LEU A 71 -12.92 6.35 -12.21
C LEU A 71 -14.41 6.07 -12.42
N SER A 72 -14.74 4.99 -13.14
CA SER A 72 -16.13 4.54 -13.31
C SER A 72 -16.74 4.09 -11.98
N ILE A 73 -15.99 3.39 -11.13
CA ILE A 73 -16.43 3.02 -9.78
C ILE A 73 -16.71 4.28 -8.94
N TYR A 74 -15.88 5.31 -9.04
CA TYR A 74 -16.15 6.59 -8.36
C TYR A 74 -17.51 7.19 -8.78
N ASP A 75 -17.83 7.20 -10.09
CA ASP A 75 -19.12 7.72 -10.57
C ASP A 75 -20.33 6.97 -9.99
N GLN A 76 -20.13 5.73 -9.59
CA GLN A 76 -21.18 4.85 -9.09
C GLN A 76 -21.35 4.94 -7.56
N GLN A 77 -20.29 5.24 -6.81
CA GLN A 77 -20.28 5.20 -5.33
C GLN A 77 -19.74 6.47 -4.66
N GLU A 78 -19.39 7.52 -5.43
CA GLU A 78 -18.86 8.81 -4.95
C GLU A 78 -17.52 8.74 -4.22
N LYS A 79 -16.79 7.64 -4.36
CA LYS A 79 -15.41 7.46 -3.87
C LYS A 79 -14.64 6.50 -4.78
N LEU A 80 -13.34 6.65 -4.84
CA LEU A 80 -12.47 5.71 -5.52
C LEU A 80 -12.54 4.34 -4.84
N PRO A 81 -12.31 3.23 -5.58
CA PRO A 81 -12.33 1.90 -5.00
C PRO A 81 -11.22 1.71 -3.96
N ILE A 82 -11.49 0.88 -2.96
CA ILE A 82 -10.54 0.41 -1.95
C ILE A 82 -10.28 -1.08 -2.17
N TRP A 83 -11.32 -1.90 -2.06
CA TRP A 83 -11.26 -3.33 -2.26
C TRP A 83 -12.57 -3.86 -2.88
N PRO A 84 -12.86 -3.53 -4.14
CA PRO A 84 -14.06 -4.02 -4.79
C PRO A 84 -13.95 -5.49 -5.16
N LEU A 85 -14.98 -6.26 -4.86
CA LEU A 85 -15.18 -7.62 -5.36
C LEU A 85 -16.35 -7.66 -6.34
N ILE A 86 -16.08 -8.09 -7.57
CA ILE A 86 -17.05 -8.23 -8.67
C ILE A 86 -17.87 -6.94 -8.85
N GLY A 87 -19.01 -6.79 -8.27
CA GLY A 87 -19.89 -5.63 -8.42
C GLY A 87 -20.13 -4.83 -7.15
N GLY A 88 -19.26 -4.93 -6.12
CA GLY A 88 -19.46 -4.27 -4.84
C GLY A 88 -18.18 -3.89 -4.14
N GLU A 89 -18.18 -2.76 -3.42
CA GLU A 89 -17.10 -2.33 -2.56
C GLU A 89 -17.18 -3.03 -1.21
N THR A 90 -16.04 -3.51 -0.70
CA THR A 90 -15.97 -4.17 0.61
C THR A 90 -15.38 -3.28 1.70
N ASP A 91 -14.72 -2.19 1.32
CA ASP A 91 -14.01 -1.27 2.23
C ASP A 91 -12.98 -1.98 3.14
N GLN A 92 -12.45 -3.11 2.69
CA GLN A 92 -11.42 -3.83 3.42
C GLN A 92 -10.06 -3.18 3.19
N MET A 93 -9.15 -3.32 4.14
CA MET A 93 -7.80 -2.81 4.16
C MET A 93 -7.67 -1.29 4.32
N PRO A 94 -6.55 -0.81 4.86
CA PRO A 94 -6.32 0.62 5.08
C PRO A 94 -5.94 1.34 3.77
N GLY A 95 -6.15 2.65 3.76
CA GLY A 95 -5.76 3.49 2.64
C GLY A 95 -6.88 3.80 1.65
N TYR A 96 -6.58 4.66 0.70
CA TYR A 96 -7.33 4.87 -0.55
C TYR A 96 -6.38 4.62 -1.74
N SER A 97 -5.91 3.40 -1.81
CA SER A 97 -4.76 2.96 -2.63
C SER A 97 -4.97 3.07 -4.15
N ALA A 98 -6.17 3.39 -4.63
CA ALA A 98 -6.38 3.81 -6.01
C ALA A 98 -5.59 5.10 -6.34
N VAL A 99 -5.38 5.97 -5.33
CA VAL A 99 -4.70 7.27 -5.49
C VAL A 99 -3.26 7.12 -5.97
N PRO A 100 -2.36 6.37 -5.32
CA PRO A 100 -0.99 6.21 -5.81
C PRO A 100 -0.93 5.52 -7.17
N ILE A 101 -1.86 4.62 -7.50
CA ILE A 101 -1.91 3.97 -8.82
C ILE A 101 -2.21 5.00 -9.92
N ILE A 102 -3.23 5.84 -9.72
CA ILE A 102 -3.61 6.89 -10.66
C ILE A 102 -2.49 7.92 -10.82
N ALA A 103 -1.90 8.34 -9.68
CA ALA A 103 -0.78 9.29 -9.67
C ALA A 103 0.43 8.73 -10.43
N ASP A 104 0.81 7.47 -10.19
CA ASP A 104 1.93 6.80 -10.88
C ASP A 104 1.70 6.74 -12.39
N ALA A 105 0.50 6.32 -12.82
CA ALA A 105 0.13 6.30 -14.23
C ALA A 105 0.27 7.68 -14.89
N TYR A 106 -0.28 8.73 -14.27
CA TYR A 106 -0.18 10.10 -14.77
C TYR A 106 1.26 10.60 -14.80
N LEU A 107 2.02 10.37 -13.74
CA LEU A 107 3.42 10.80 -13.63
C LEU A 107 4.32 10.13 -14.66
N LYS A 108 4.04 8.88 -15.02
CA LYS A 108 4.73 8.13 -16.09
C LYS A 108 4.27 8.49 -17.50
N GLY A 109 3.24 9.35 -17.65
CA GLY A 109 2.83 9.90 -18.93
C GLY A 109 1.72 9.13 -19.65
N PHE A 110 0.99 8.27 -18.95
CA PHE A 110 -0.21 7.65 -19.54
C PHE A 110 -1.33 8.68 -19.72
N THR A 111 -1.96 8.70 -20.90
CA THR A 111 -2.93 9.71 -21.32
C THR A 111 -4.30 9.13 -21.73
N GLY A 112 -4.49 7.82 -21.61
CA GLY A 112 -5.72 7.14 -22.04
C GLY A 112 -6.89 7.31 -21.04
N PHE A 113 -6.83 8.28 -20.12
CA PHE A 113 -7.88 8.64 -19.16
C PHE A 113 -7.93 10.15 -18.94
N ASP A 114 -9.06 10.66 -18.44
CA ASP A 114 -9.23 12.07 -18.11
C ASP A 114 -8.47 12.40 -16.80
N ALA A 115 -7.34 13.07 -16.95
CA ALA A 115 -6.45 13.40 -15.82
C ALA A 115 -7.07 14.42 -14.86
N ASP A 116 -7.85 15.40 -15.36
CA ASP A 116 -8.52 16.38 -14.49
C ASP A 116 -9.64 15.73 -13.67
N ARG A 117 -10.41 14.82 -14.29
CA ARG A 117 -11.41 14.01 -13.61
C ARG A 117 -10.76 13.12 -12.55
N ALA A 118 -9.70 12.41 -12.92
CA ALA A 118 -8.94 11.55 -12.01
C ALA A 118 -8.43 12.33 -10.81
N TYR A 119 -7.83 13.49 -11.04
CA TYR A 119 -7.35 14.37 -9.97
C TYR A 119 -8.47 14.80 -9.02
N ARG A 120 -9.61 15.27 -9.55
CA ARG A 120 -10.77 15.65 -8.71
C ARG A 120 -11.26 14.47 -7.86
N TYR A 121 -11.29 13.26 -8.40
CA TYR A 121 -11.74 12.07 -7.68
C TYR A 121 -10.75 11.62 -6.60
N MET A 122 -9.45 11.73 -6.84
CA MET A 122 -8.42 11.51 -5.83
C MET A 122 -8.59 12.48 -4.65
N VAL A 123 -8.72 13.79 -4.94
CA VAL A 123 -8.94 14.83 -3.92
C VAL A 123 -10.23 14.55 -3.14
N ALA A 124 -11.34 14.29 -3.82
CA ALA A 124 -12.63 14.03 -3.16
C ALA A 124 -12.58 12.78 -2.27
N SER A 125 -11.91 11.70 -2.71
CA SER A 125 -11.75 10.49 -1.90
C SER A 125 -10.90 10.74 -0.65
N SER A 126 -9.87 11.58 -0.72
CA SER A 126 -8.98 11.90 0.40
C SER A 126 -9.64 12.75 1.51
N VAL A 127 -10.80 13.31 1.24
CA VAL A 127 -11.60 14.10 2.19
C VAL A 127 -13.00 13.52 2.42
N TYR A 128 -13.25 12.30 1.98
CA TYR A 128 -14.53 11.62 2.12
C TYR A 128 -14.80 11.28 3.59
N GLU A 129 -15.65 12.06 4.25
CA GLU A 129 -15.87 12.01 5.71
C GLU A 129 -16.39 10.67 6.24
N LYS A 130 -17.02 9.86 5.37
CA LYS A 130 -17.48 8.51 5.75
C LYS A 130 -16.36 7.47 5.71
N GLN A 131 -15.20 7.81 5.15
CA GLN A 131 -14.03 6.94 5.14
C GLN A 131 -13.42 6.90 6.54
N ASN A 132 -13.08 5.68 6.99
CA ASN A 132 -12.58 5.43 8.34
C ASN A 132 -11.34 6.28 8.66
N GLY A 133 -11.42 7.09 9.72
CA GLY A 133 -10.31 7.93 10.18
C GLY A 133 -10.13 9.26 9.45
N VAL A 134 -10.72 9.49 8.25
CA VAL A 134 -10.56 10.74 7.50
C VAL A 134 -10.94 11.99 8.31
N PRO A 135 -12.08 12.03 9.04
CA PRO A 135 -12.42 13.22 9.85
C PRO A 135 -11.33 13.58 10.85
N TYR A 136 -10.69 12.60 11.48
CA TYR A 136 -9.60 12.84 12.42
C TYR A 136 -8.33 13.36 11.75
N VAL A 137 -7.99 12.83 10.57
CA VAL A 137 -6.83 13.34 9.80
C VAL A 137 -7.04 14.80 9.43
N LEU A 138 -8.24 15.18 9.01
CA LEU A 138 -8.58 16.56 8.64
C LEU A 138 -8.56 17.51 9.85
N GLU A 139 -9.06 17.08 11.00
CA GLU A 139 -9.13 17.88 12.22
C GLU A 139 -7.77 17.95 12.95
N LYS A 140 -7.10 16.80 13.15
CA LYS A 140 -5.97 16.65 14.08
C LYS A 140 -4.62 16.41 13.39
N GLY A 141 -4.62 15.98 12.13
CA GLY A 141 -3.42 15.49 11.43
C GLY A 141 -2.98 14.10 11.87
N TYR A 142 -3.79 13.39 12.67
CA TYR A 142 -3.57 12.00 13.07
C TYR A 142 -4.90 11.32 13.40
N ILE A 143 -4.93 9.98 13.42
CA ILE A 143 -6.09 9.17 13.78
C ILE A 143 -5.88 8.61 15.19
N PRO A 144 -6.78 8.90 16.15
CA PRO A 144 -6.66 8.39 17.51
C PRO A 144 -6.90 6.88 17.60
N CYS A 145 -5.98 6.16 18.22
CA CYS A 145 -6.06 4.70 18.35
C CYS A 145 -7.11 4.21 19.38
N ASP A 146 -7.64 5.09 20.20
CA ASP A 146 -8.77 4.81 21.10
C ASP A 146 -10.14 5.10 20.45
N LYS A 147 -10.16 5.59 19.23
CA LYS A 147 -11.37 5.90 18.46
C LYS A 147 -11.53 5.04 17.21
N VAL A 148 -10.43 4.67 16.59
CA VAL A 148 -10.40 3.93 15.35
C VAL A 148 -9.50 2.71 15.52
N ARG A 149 -9.96 1.56 15.04
CA ARG A 149 -9.15 0.34 14.96
C ARG A 149 -8.10 0.50 13.87
N GLU A 150 -6.94 -0.11 14.04
CA GLU A 150 -5.83 -0.04 13.08
C GLU A 150 -5.43 1.40 12.69
N ALA A 151 -5.72 2.33 13.59
CA ALA A 151 -5.60 3.77 13.37
C ALA A 151 -4.24 4.21 12.85
N THR A 152 -3.19 3.61 13.37
CA THR A 152 -1.81 3.95 12.99
C THR A 152 -1.52 3.51 11.56
N SER A 153 -1.89 2.30 11.18
CA SER A 153 -1.74 1.80 9.80
C SER A 153 -2.53 2.65 8.80
N ILE A 154 -3.80 2.94 9.11
CA ILE A 154 -4.66 3.77 8.26
C ILE A 154 -4.02 5.15 8.03
N ALA A 155 -3.51 5.78 9.08
CA ALA A 155 -2.89 7.09 8.96
C ALA A 155 -1.57 7.07 8.19
N MET A 156 -0.78 6.00 8.31
CA MET A 156 0.46 5.83 7.56
C MET A 156 0.18 5.62 6.07
N GLU A 157 -0.82 4.82 5.72
CA GLU A 157 -1.27 4.64 4.33
C GLU A 157 -1.82 5.95 3.75
N TYR A 158 -2.68 6.68 4.49
CA TYR A 158 -3.19 7.98 4.03
C TYR A 158 -2.06 8.99 3.78
N ALA A 159 -1.01 8.97 4.58
CA ALA A 159 0.14 9.85 4.33
C ALA A 159 0.87 9.49 3.02
N ALA A 160 0.99 8.20 2.71
CA ALA A 160 1.58 7.75 1.45
C ALA A 160 0.68 8.09 0.25
N ASP A 161 -0.63 7.88 0.37
CA ASP A 161 -1.61 8.20 -0.66
C ASP A 161 -1.66 9.72 -0.96
N ASP A 162 -1.70 10.54 0.08
CA ASP A 162 -1.70 12.01 -0.04
C ASP A 162 -0.44 12.55 -0.72
N TRP A 163 0.71 11.89 -0.52
CA TRP A 163 1.93 12.21 -1.25
C TRP A 163 1.76 12.01 -2.77
N GLY A 164 1.03 10.97 -3.18
CA GLY A 164 0.65 10.75 -4.58
C GLY A 164 -0.16 11.92 -5.16
N ILE A 165 -1.16 12.42 -4.39
CA ILE A 165 -1.94 13.62 -4.80
C ILE A 165 -1.01 14.83 -4.93
N ALA A 166 -0.10 15.04 -3.96
CA ALA A 166 0.85 16.15 -4.01
C ALA A 166 1.70 16.14 -5.29
N LEU A 167 2.25 14.98 -5.65
CA LEU A 167 3.08 14.85 -6.85
C LEU A 167 2.29 15.11 -8.15
N MET A 168 1.05 14.60 -8.22
CA MET A 168 0.17 14.88 -9.36
C MET A 168 -0.20 16.37 -9.41
N ALA A 169 -0.56 16.99 -8.28
CA ALA A 169 -0.84 18.42 -8.18
C ALA A 169 0.35 19.27 -8.67
N LYS A 170 1.57 18.91 -8.24
CA LYS A 170 2.80 19.58 -8.70
C LYS A 170 2.94 19.54 -10.22
N LYS A 171 2.77 18.36 -10.82
CA LYS A 171 2.87 18.19 -12.29
C LYS A 171 1.77 18.95 -13.04
N MET A 172 0.57 19.09 -12.44
CA MET A 172 -0.55 19.85 -13.00
C MET A 172 -0.45 21.37 -12.73
N GLY A 173 0.55 21.86 -12.01
CA GLY A 173 0.71 23.28 -11.67
C GLY A 173 -0.24 23.78 -10.58
N LYS A 174 -0.86 22.90 -9.81
CA LYS A 174 -1.79 23.21 -8.70
C LYS A 174 -0.98 23.44 -7.40
N THR A 175 -0.37 24.62 -7.29
CA THR A 175 0.62 24.92 -6.25
C THR A 175 0.07 24.83 -4.83
N GLU A 176 -1.14 25.32 -4.58
CA GLU A 176 -1.77 25.30 -3.25
C GLU A 176 -2.05 23.85 -2.82
N ASP A 177 -2.68 23.06 -3.68
CA ASP A 177 -2.94 21.64 -3.42
C ASP A 177 -1.64 20.88 -3.18
N TYR A 178 -0.60 21.17 -3.98
CA TYR A 178 0.73 20.54 -3.79
C TYR A 178 1.25 20.78 -2.36
N GLN A 179 1.19 22.02 -1.85
CA GLN A 179 1.67 22.31 -0.50
C GLN A 179 0.82 21.64 0.57
N ASN A 180 -0.51 21.67 0.40
CA ASN A 180 -1.44 21.08 1.35
C ASN A 180 -1.25 19.55 1.45
N TYR A 181 -1.21 18.86 0.33
CA TYR A 181 -1.04 17.40 0.30
C TYR A 181 0.38 16.97 0.65
N LEU A 182 1.40 17.75 0.33
CA LEU A 182 2.77 17.50 0.80
C LEU A 182 2.86 17.56 2.33
N LYS A 183 2.14 18.49 2.96
CA LYS A 183 2.03 18.57 4.42
C LYS A 183 1.34 17.32 4.98
N ARG A 184 0.22 16.90 4.38
CA ARG A 184 -0.52 15.71 4.80
C ARG A 184 0.33 14.45 4.62
N GLY A 185 1.05 14.31 3.51
CA GLY A 185 1.99 13.22 3.25
C GLY A 185 3.12 13.10 4.27
N LYS A 186 3.34 14.15 5.09
CA LYS A 186 4.29 14.15 6.21
C LYS A 186 3.64 13.86 7.57
N TYR A 187 2.36 13.56 7.64
CA TYR A 187 1.69 13.30 8.92
C TYR A 187 2.19 12.04 9.63
N TYR A 188 2.90 11.15 8.97
CA TYR A 188 3.62 10.06 9.65
C TYR A 188 4.53 10.56 10.79
N THR A 189 5.05 11.79 10.69
CA THR A 189 5.87 12.42 11.74
C THR A 189 5.13 12.61 13.07
N GLN A 190 3.78 12.65 13.04
CA GLN A 190 2.95 12.76 14.24
C GLN A 190 2.99 11.49 15.11
N TYR A 191 3.38 10.37 14.51
CA TYR A 191 3.43 9.07 15.17
C TYR A 191 4.83 8.67 15.58
N PHE A 192 5.86 9.42 15.19
CA PHE A 192 7.22 9.07 15.51
C PHE A 192 7.58 9.50 16.94
N ASP A 193 7.72 8.52 17.84
CA ASP A 193 8.18 8.71 19.21
C ASP A 193 9.71 8.65 19.25
N LYS A 194 10.34 9.82 19.45
CA LYS A 194 11.81 9.97 19.44
C LYS A 194 12.46 9.31 20.63
N ASP A 195 11.75 9.14 21.75
CA ASP A 195 12.32 8.57 22.97
C ASP A 195 12.58 7.07 22.84
N ILE A 196 11.77 6.39 22.02
CA ILE A 196 11.90 4.95 21.77
C ILE A 196 12.29 4.62 20.34
N ASN A 197 12.33 5.63 19.46
CA ASN A 197 12.68 5.50 18.04
C ASN A 197 11.77 4.54 17.26
N PHE A 198 10.44 4.72 17.40
CA PHE A 198 9.39 3.94 16.75
C PHE A 198 8.21 4.81 16.33
N ILE A 199 7.50 4.35 15.31
CA ILE A 199 6.10 4.76 15.08
C ILE A 199 5.27 4.17 16.21
N ARG A 200 4.58 5.03 16.97
CA ARG A 200 3.79 4.67 18.16
C ARG A 200 2.37 5.18 18.04
N PRO A 201 1.38 4.37 18.42
CA PRO A 201 -0.02 4.76 18.40
C PRO A 201 -0.31 5.95 19.33
N LYS A 202 -1.20 6.84 18.87
CA LYS A 202 -1.52 8.10 19.56
C LYS A 202 -2.98 8.12 20.00
N MET A 203 -3.22 8.51 21.24
CA MET A 203 -4.54 8.62 21.83
C MET A 203 -5.24 9.92 21.41
N ASN A 204 -6.56 10.02 21.63
CA ASN A 204 -7.33 11.20 21.24
C ASN A 204 -6.92 12.50 21.96
N ASP A 205 -6.37 12.40 23.15
CA ASP A 205 -5.81 13.53 23.90
C ASP A 205 -4.39 13.93 23.47
N GLY A 206 -3.82 13.23 22.49
CA GLY A 206 -2.48 13.47 21.97
C GLY A 206 -1.36 12.71 22.69
N SER A 207 -1.66 12.00 23.77
CA SER A 207 -0.69 11.16 24.47
C SER A 207 -0.38 9.89 23.69
N TRP A 208 0.76 9.27 24.00
CA TRP A 208 1.11 7.97 23.45
C TRP A 208 0.33 6.84 24.13
N ARG A 209 -0.06 5.82 23.35
CA ARG A 209 -0.63 4.60 23.93
C ARG A 209 0.36 3.96 24.90
N THR A 210 -0.13 3.57 26.08
CA THR A 210 0.64 2.89 27.11
C THR A 210 -0.23 1.80 27.76
N PRO A 211 0.26 0.56 27.93
CA PRO A 211 1.58 0.08 27.50
C PRO A 211 1.72 -0.03 25.98
N TYR A 212 2.96 -0.03 25.48
CA TYR A 212 3.27 -0.22 24.06
C TYR A 212 4.47 -1.16 23.93
N ASP A 213 4.26 -2.25 23.20
CA ASP A 213 5.30 -3.19 22.78
C ASP A 213 5.35 -3.23 21.26
N PRO A 214 6.47 -2.82 20.60
CA PRO A 214 6.57 -2.75 19.14
C PRO A 214 6.58 -4.13 18.46
N ILE A 215 6.70 -5.23 19.19
CA ILE A 215 6.67 -6.60 18.65
C ILE A 215 5.23 -7.10 18.57
N GLN A 216 4.37 -6.73 19.51
CA GLN A 216 3.01 -7.25 19.59
C GLN A 216 2.15 -6.84 18.40
N SER A 217 1.40 -7.81 17.89
CA SER A 217 0.35 -7.63 16.87
C SER A 217 -0.98 -8.15 17.41
N ILE A 218 -2.07 -7.44 17.09
CA ILE A 218 -3.43 -7.88 17.44
C ILE A 218 -4.28 -7.72 16.19
N HIS A 219 -4.68 -8.84 15.60
CA HIS A 219 -5.42 -8.89 14.34
C HIS A 219 -6.76 -8.15 14.43
N SER A 220 -7.05 -7.31 13.45
CA SER A 220 -8.33 -6.61 13.20
C SER A 220 -8.83 -5.67 14.29
N VAL A 221 -8.23 -5.65 15.48
CA VAL A 221 -8.66 -4.80 16.61
C VAL A 221 -7.52 -4.00 17.25
N GLY A 222 -6.29 -4.24 16.83
CA GLY A 222 -5.11 -3.54 17.30
C GLY A 222 -4.93 -2.16 16.67
N ASP A 223 -3.74 -1.64 16.81
CA ASP A 223 -3.35 -0.32 16.29
C ASP A 223 -2.75 -0.40 14.87
N PHE A 224 -2.39 -1.61 14.44
CA PHE A 224 -1.71 -1.91 13.19
C PHE A 224 -2.47 -2.99 12.40
N CYS A 225 -2.72 -2.72 11.13
CA CYS A 225 -3.28 -3.68 10.20
C CYS A 225 -2.19 -4.68 9.79
N GLU A 226 -2.42 -5.97 10.04
CA GLU A 226 -1.54 -7.07 9.65
C GLU A 226 -0.06 -6.78 9.91
N GLY A 227 0.24 -6.18 11.06
CA GLY A 227 1.58 -5.74 11.36
C GLY A 227 1.78 -5.38 12.83
N ASN A 228 2.91 -4.76 13.09
CA ASN A 228 3.31 -4.27 14.40
C ASN A 228 4.16 -3.00 14.30
N GLY A 229 4.65 -2.52 15.44
CA GLY A 229 5.48 -1.31 15.49
C GLY A 229 6.76 -1.39 14.67
N TRP A 230 7.38 -2.57 14.54
CA TRP A 230 8.56 -2.76 13.71
C TRP A 230 8.26 -2.57 12.22
N HIS A 231 7.18 -3.17 11.71
CA HIS A 231 6.79 -3.06 10.31
C HIS A 231 6.45 -1.62 9.94
N TYR A 232 5.58 -0.99 10.72
CA TYR A 232 5.11 0.36 10.41
C TYR A 232 6.09 1.48 10.72
N THR A 233 7.13 1.22 11.54
CA THR A 233 8.22 2.20 11.73
C THR A 233 8.98 2.47 10.42
N PHE A 234 9.08 1.49 9.54
CA PHE A 234 9.71 1.64 8.23
C PHE A 234 8.72 1.91 7.11
N PHE A 235 7.40 1.96 7.40
CA PHE A 235 6.38 2.22 6.41
C PHE A 235 6.27 3.72 6.09
N VAL A 236 7.32 4.26 5.46
CA VAL A 236 7.38 5.63 4.92
C VAL A 236 7.96 5.59 3.51
N PRO A 237 7.35 4.81 2.57
CA PRO A 237 7.89 4.63 1.23
C PRO A 237 7.93 5.93 0.42
N GLN A 238 7.07 6.88 0.74
CA GLN A 238 6.96 8.16 0.03
C GLN A 238 8.06 9.16 0.41
N HIS A 239 8.69 9.04 1.59
CA HIS A 239 9.66 10.03 2.09
C HIS A 239 10.75 9.38 2.97
N PRO A 240 11.57 8.46 2.41
CA PRO A 240 12.61 7.76 3.17
C PRO A 240 13.62 8.71 3.81
N GLU A 241 14.00 9.80 3.12
CA GLU A 241 14.94 10.81 3.62
C GLU A 241 14.42 11.48 4.89
N GLY A 242 13.10 11.75 4.95
CA GLY A 242 12.47 12.31 6.15
C GLY A 242 12.46 11.33 7.32
N LEU A 243 12.31 10.03 7.07
CA LEU A 243 12.43 9.01 8.11
C LEU A 243 13.87 8.90 8.62
N ILE A 244 14.86 8.93 7.73
CA ILE A 244 16.29 8.96 8.07
C ILE A 244 16.60 10.16 8.97
N GLU A 245 16.11 11.34 8.61
CA GLU A 245 16.27 12.56 9.41
C GLU A 245 15.64 12.42 10.80
N LEU A 246 14.43 11.88 10.90
CA LEU A 246 13.75 11.64 12.17
C LEU A 246 14.54 10.70 13.10
N MET A 247 15.18 9.68 12.54
CA MET A 247 16.01 8.72 13.26
C MET A 247 17.40 9.26 13.62
N GLY A 248 17.77 10.46 13.17
CA GLY A 248 19.04 11.10 13.53
C GLY A 248 20.16 10.93 12.48
N GLY A 249 19.79 10.55 11.25
CA GLY A 249 20.71 10.41 10.11
C GLY A 249 20.98 8.96 9.70
N ASP A 250 21.87 8.80 8.71
CA ASP A 250 22.12 7.51 8.05
C ASP A 250 22.54 6.39 9.01
N ALA A 251 23.50 6.63 9.87
CA ALA A 251 24.06 5.58 10.73
C ALA A 251 23.05 5.04 11.76
N PRO A 252 22.29 5.87 12.52
CA PRO A 252 21.20 5.39 13.38
C PRO A 252 20.10 4.68 12.61
N PHE A 253 19.72 5.19 11.43
CA PHE A 253 18.73 4.57 10.57
C PHE A 253 19.16 3.17 10.11
N ILE A 254 20.37 3.02 9.58
CA ILE A 254 20.95 1.74 9.16
C ILE A 254 20.99 0.75 10.33
N SER A 255 21.45 1.20 11.49
CA SER A 255 21.49 0.36 12.71
C SER A 255 20.11 -0.14 13.11
N LYS A 256 19.09 0.72 13.05
CA LYS A 256 17.71 0.36 13.34
C LYS A 256 17.13 -0.60 12.28
N LEU A 257 17.44 -0.35 11.00
CA LEU A 257 17.00 -1.22 9.91
C LEU A 257 17.69 -2.59 9.96
N ASP A 258 18.99 -2.66 10.29
CA ASP A 258 19.68 -3.94 10.52
C ASP A 258 19.04 -4.71 11.68
N SER A 259 18.63 -3.99 12.75
CA SER A 259 17.97 -4.60 13.90
C SER A 259 16.64 -5.26 13.55
N LEU A 260 15.89 -4.75 12.58
CA LEU A 260 14.64 -5.37 12.09
C LEU A 260 14.86 -6.82 11.64
N PHE A 261 16.00 -7.12 11.02
CA PHE A 261 16.33 -8.47 10.53
C PHE A 261 16.95 -9.37 11.60
N LEU A 262 17.19 -8.87 12.81
CA LEU A 262 17.88 -9.59 13.87
C LEU A 262 17.02 -9.80 15.13
N VAL A 263 16.09 -8.90 15.39
CA VAL A 263 15.26 -8.95 16.61
C VAL A 263 14.30 -10.11 16.52
N GLU A 264 14.34 -10.97 17.53
CA GLU A 264 13.41 -12.08 17.70
C GLU A 264 12.40 -11.74 18.80
N GLY A 265 11.21 -12.30 18.70
CA GLY A 265 10.14 -12.13 19.67
C GLY A 265 8.85 -12.79 19.23
N GLU A 266 7.94 -12.96 20.19
CA GLU A 266 6.61 -13.52 19.91
C GLU A 266 5.64 -12.40 19.57
N LEU A 267 4.94 -12.54 18.44
CA LEU A 267 3.97 -11.55 17.95
C LEU A 267 2.71 -11.44 18.86
N GLY A 268 2.50 -12.42 19.74
CA GLY A 268 1.32 -12.55 20.58
C GLY A 268 0.29 -13.56 20.05
N GLU A 269 -0.55 -14.08 20.96
CA GLU A 269 -1.54 -15.13 20.66
C GLU A 269 -2.60 -14.69 19.61
N ASN A 270 -2.85 -13.39 19.50
CA ASN A 270 -3.85 -12.81 18.62
C ASN A 270 -3.23 -12.09 17.40
N ALA A 271 -2.00 -12.43 17.05
CA ALA A 271 -1.33 -11.85 15.89
C ALA A 271 -2.06 -12.19 14.58
N SER A 272 -1.93 -11.32 13.57
CA SER A 272 -2.44 -11.61 12.24
C SER A 272 -1.73 -12.82 11.65
N PRO A 273 -2.47 -13.79 11.10
CA PRO A 273 -1.88 -14.95 10.41
C PRO A 273 -1.11 -14.55 9.14
N ASP A 274 -1.36 -13.35 8.61
CA ASP A 274 -0.72 -12.83 7.40
C ASP A 274 0.74 -12.42 7.66
N ILE A 275 1.11 -12.16 8.92
CA ILE A 275 2.50 -11.91 9.32
C ILE A 275 3.29 -13.21 9.23
N SER A 276 3.88 -13.47 8.08
CA SER A 276 4.58 -14.71 7.76
C SER A 276 5.93 -14.42 7.08
N GLY A 277 6.77 -15.46 6.94
CA GLY A 277 8.09 -15.30 6.31
C GLY A 277 9.01 -14.38 7.09
N LEU A 278 9.10 -14.61 8.39
CA LEU A 278 9.89 -13.77 9.29
C LEU A 278 11.40 -14.01 9.14
N ILE A 279 12.13 -12.91 9.06
CA ILE A 279 13.57 -12.82 9.28
C ILE A 279 13.77 -11.75 10.37
N GLY A 280 13.96 -12.15 11.61
CA GLY A 280 13.76 -11.25 12.74
C GLY A 280 12.31 -10.75 12.76
N MET A 281 12.10 -9.43 12.79
CA MET A 281 10.77 -8.80 12.66
C MET A 281 10.45 -8.36 11.21
N TYR A 282 11.30 -8.61 10.22
CA TYR A 282 10.96 -8.43 8.82
C TYR A 282 10.02 -9.54 8.37
N ALA A 283 8.80 -9.20 7.96
CA ALA A 283 7.80 -10.15 7.51
C ALA A 283 7.69 -10.11 5.98
N HIS A 284 8.41 -11.01 5.29
CA HIS A 284 8.41 -11.02 3.81
C HIS A 284 7.05 -11.38 3.22
N GLY A 285 6.27 -12.19 3.93
CA GLY A 285 4.97 -12.67 3.45
C GLY A 285 3.85 -11.65 3.55
N ASN A 286 4.10 -10.41 3.99
CA ASN A 286 3.04 -9.41 4.10
C ASN A 286 3.45 -8.02 3.58
N GLU A 287 2.46 -7.25 3.18
CA GLU A 287 2.49 -6.01 2.42
C GLU A 287 3.34 -4.89 3.05
N PRO A 288 3.20 -4.58 4.36
CA PRO A 288 3.93 -3.46 4.96
C PRO A 288 5.46 -3.58 4.89
N SER A 289 5.99 -4.78 4.68
CA SER A 289 7.43 -5.04 4.69
C SER A 289 8.10 -4.98 3.33
N HIS A 290 7.37 -5.05 2.22
CA HIS A 290 7.92 -5.30 0.88
C HIS A 290 8.92 -4.27 0.37
N HIS A 291 8.75 -3.00 0.70
CA HIS A 291 9.66 -1.93 0.30
C HIS A 291 10.88 -1.81 1.22
N VAL A 292 10.85 -2.43 2.40
CA VAL A 292 11.80 -2.16 3.50
C VAL A 292 13.23 -2.53 3.13
N THR A 293 13.45 -3.64 2.44
CA THR A 293 14.79 -4.02 1.96
C THR A 293 15.40 -3.01 0.98
N TYR A 294 14.59 -2.18 0.36
CA TYR A 294 15.01 -1.15 -0.61
C TYR A 294 15.23 0.23 0.04
N LEU A 295 15.19 0.32 1.36
CA LEU A 295 15.48 1.57 2.08
C LEU A 295 16.97 1.84 2.28
N TYR A 296 17.82 0.82 2.29
CA TYR A 296 19.28 0.96 2.45
C TYR A 296 19.95 1.91 1.43
N PRO A 297 19.56 1.93 0.14
CA PRO A 297 20.15 2.85 -0.84
C PRO A 297 20.00 4.33 -0.48
N TYR A 298 18.92 4.70 0.20
CA TYR A 298 18.68 6.08 0.64
C TYR A 298 19.66 6.55 1.72
N ALA A 299 20.27 5.60 2.43
CA ALA A 299 21.34 5.85 3.41
C ALA A 299 22.73 5.42 2.92
N GLY A 300 22.90 5.22 1.59
CA GLY A 300 24.21 4.93 0.97
C GLY A 300 24.67 3.47 1.03
N GLU A 301 23.85 2.55 1.55
CA GLU A 301 24.22 1.14 1.78
C GLU A 301 23.51 0.18 0.81
N GLN A 302 23.48 0.49 -0.50
CA GLN A 302 22.79 -0.32 -1.51
C GLN A 302 23.22 -1.79 -1.56
N TRP A 303 24.43 -2.11 -1.17
CA TRP A 303 24.93 -3.49 -1.14
C TRP A 303 24.15 -4.35 -0.14
N LYS A 304 23.67 -3.76 0.96
CA LYS A 304 22.83 -4.45 1.93
C LYS A 304 21.47 -4.85 1.33
N THR A 305 20.90 -4.02 0.47
CA THR A 305 19.70 -4.41 -0.30
C THR A 305 19.96 -5.68 -1.10
N ALA A 306 21.07 -5.73 -1.85
CA ALA A 306 21.41 -6.91 -2.66
C ALA A 306 21.59 -8.17 -1.78
N GLU A 307 22.27 -8.03 -0.64
CA GLU A 307 22.45 -9.11 0.33
C GLU A 307 21.10 -9.61 0.88
N LYS A 308 20.23 -8.69 1.35
CA LYS A 308 18.93 -9.06 1.93
C LYS A 308 17.99 -9.68 0.90
N VAL A 309 17.90 -9.09 -0.29
CA VAL A 309 17.07 -9.63 -1.37
C VAL A 309 17.57 -11.03 -1.78
N ARG A 310 18.88 -11.22 -1.91
CA ARG A 310 19.44 -12.55 -2.22
C ARG A 310 19.13 -13.57 -1.13
N TYR A 311 19.28 -13.19 0.14
CA TYR A 311 18.97 -14.07 1.26
C TYR A 311 17.48 -14.45 1.30
N ILE A 312 16.57 -13.48 1.08
CA ILE A 312 15.14 -13.73 0.98
C ILE A 312 14.82 -14.73 -0.13
N GLN A 313 15.42 -14.55 -1.31
CA GLN A 313 15.21 -15.46 -2.43
C GLN A 313 15.69 -16.88 -2.10
N ASP A 314 16.86 -17.02 -1.49
CA ASP A 314 17.42 -18.33 -1.15
C ASP A 314 16.63 -19.09 -0.07
N VAL A 315 16.02 -18.35 0.87
CA VAL A 315 15.29 -18.93 2.01
C VAL A 315 13.82 -19.21 1.70
N PHE A 316 13.15 -18.29 0.98
CA PHE A 316 11.70 -18.32 0.84
C PHE A 316 11.21 -18.74 -0.55
N TYR A 317 12.10 -18.87 -1.54
CA TYR A 317 11.71 -19.25 -2.89
C TYR A 317 12.50 -20.48 -3.32
N THR A 318 11.91 -21.65 -3.07
CA THR A 318 12.54 -22.95 -3.36
C THR A 318 11.69 -23.76 -4.34
N ASP A 319 12.21 -24.88 -4.81
CA ASP A 319 11.52 -25.82 -5.69
C ASP A 319 10.64 -26.86 -4.94
N GLN A 320 10.43 -26.63 -3.64
CA GLN A 320 9.59 -27.51 -2.82
C GLN A 320 8.11 -27.04 -2.85
N PRO A 321 7.15 -27.91 -2.49
CA PRO A 321 5.73 -27.55 -2.45
C PRO A 321 5.40 -26.34 -1.57
N GLU A 322 6.13 -26.15 -0.46
CA GLU A 322 6.05 -25.02 0.48
C GLU A 322 7.05 -23.91 0.17
N GLY A 323 7.66 -23.96 -0.99
CA GLY A 323 8.77 -23.08 -1.38
C GLY A 323 8.41 -21.68 -1.82
N ILE A 324 7.19 -21.22 -1.56
CA ILE A 324 6.76 -19.85 -1.78
C ILE A 324 6.10 -19.37 -0.49
N ILE A 325 6.65 -18.32 0.10
CA ILE A 325 6.18 -17.78 1.36
C ILE A 325 5.12 -16.68 1.14
N GLY A 326 4.27 -16.47 2.13
CA GLY A 326 3.24 -15.45 2.14
C GLY A 326 1.91 -15.95 1.63
N ASN A 327 0.91 -15.07 1.71
CA ASN A 327 -0.36 -15.29 1.06
C ASN A 327 -0.26 -14.90 -0.43
N GLU A 328 -1.30 -15.20 -1.19
CA GLU A 328 -1.30 -14.87 -2.61
C GLU A 328 -1.78 -13.44 -2.93
N ASP A 329 -2.09 -12.66 -1.88
CA ASP A 329 -2.68 -11.32 -2.01
C ASP A 329 -1.80 -10.38 -2.81
N LEU A 330 -0.51 -10.58 -2.74
CA LEU A 330 0.45 -9.75 -3.45
C LEU A 330 0.49 -9.97 -4.94
N SER A 331 0.09 -11.09 -5.48
CA SER A 331 0.32 -11.48 -6.90
C SER A 331 1.73 -11.19 -7.44
N LEU A 332 2.53 -10.51 -6.63
CA LEU A 332 3.87 -10.03 -6.90
C LEU A 332 4.89 -11.15 -6.87
N ILE A 333 4.67 -12.12 -6.01
CA ILE A 333 5.46 -13.33 -5.89
C ILE A 333 5.54 -14.03 -7.23
N HIS A 334 4.43 -14.07 -7.97
CA HIS A 334 4.35 -14.73 -9.28
C HIS A 334 4.90 -13.89 -10.44
N ILE A 335 5.06 -12.59 -10.25
CA ILE A 335 5.55 -11.68 -11.30
C ILE A 335 7.04 -11.39 -11.12
N SER A 336 7.53 -11.34 -9.88
CA SER A 336 8.93 -11.08 -9.55
C SER A 336 9.79 -12.33 -9.39
N GLU A 337 9.23 -13.52 -9.59
CA GLU A 337 9.98 -14.76 -9.55
C GLU A 337 11.10 -14.80 -10.60
N PRO A 338 12.36 -14.93 -10.18
CA PRO A 338 13.50 -15.04 -11.11
C PRO A 338 13.38 -16.24 -12.07
N THR A 339 12.66 -17.28 -11.65
CA THR A 339 12.43 -18.50 -12.43
C THR A 339 11.48 -18.30 -13.61
N ARG A 340 10.53 -17.35 -13.54
CA ARG A 340 9.65 -17.03 -14.68
C ARG A 340 10.32 -16.15 -15.72
N LEU A 341 11.22 -15.26 -15.31
CA LEU A 341 12.04 -14.48 -16.25
C LEU A 341 12.96 -15.36 -17.09
N ALA A 342 13.43 -16.49 -16.55
CA ALA A 342 14.23 -17.47 -17.27
C ALA A 342 13.44 -18.31 -18.29
N LEU A 343 12.10 -18.33 -18.21
CA LEU A 343 11.22 -19.03 -19.15
C LEU A 343 10.69 -18.13 -20.28
N ILE A 344 11.02 -16.84 -20.27
CA ILE A 344 10.62 -15.86 -21.29
C ILE A 344 11.82 -15.43 -22.15
N SER A 345 13.03 -15.89 -21.84
CA SER A 345 14.26 -15.63 -22.63
C SER A 345 14.51 -16.71 -23.68
#